data_b81cf6c21e7458d1710c81c1ff615950
#
_entry.id   b81cf6c21e7458d1710c81c1ff615950
#
_cell.length_a   1.000
_cell.length_b   1.000
_cell.length_c   1.000
_cell.angle_alpha   90.00
_cell.angle_beta   90.00
_cell.angle_gamma   90.00
#
_symmetry.space_group_name_H-M   'P 1'
#
loop_
_entity.id
_entity.type
_entity.pdbx_description
1 polymer ?
#
loop_
_entity_poly.entity_id
_entity_poly.type
_entity_poly.pdbx_seq_one_letter_code
_entity_poly.pdbx_strand_id
1 'polypeptide(L)'
;MSTTQNNRQTQNNRQIQGVIERASSSSAAQRRAALETWVDMDRSDLIEVALELIGSPYRDVREDVVSFCCEEYSNDRGVAEILCDYISKHANDISTYAKESLLIWLASVASYLTPEVKSFVGRCFDDADDEIRYRAFCLAEYAEESSEAYWARVEQWLGDEDEDFRIVAVQAIERRVLQSGAPADEAILSKLESQLSRASDTEGFHIRLALLRLCAPSERAEAVRRIIGDIEDARFSYPAIDAVMKYGSKAEYYGTDDAGEGNATRIAAIEALLRVSRGIFGEPTVRTIAAATAAQLGSSAGRELLESFSRSRRGNASYAQELLSLLSE
;
A
#
# COMPACT_ATOMS: atom_id res chain seq x y z
N MET A 1 41.11 -22.81 -21.70
CA MET A 1 39.90 -23.16 -20.90
C MET A 1 40.05 -24.62 -20.49
N SER A 2 39.93 -24.93 -19.20
CA SER A 2 40.27 -26.24 -18.62
C SER A 2 39.14 -27.23 -18.93
N THR A 3 39.54 -28.51 -19.12
CA THR A 3 38.65 -29.66 -19.37
C THR A 3 37.53 -29.79 -18.31
N THR A 4 37.77 -29.29 -17.11
CA THR A 4 36.81 -29.29 -15.98
C THR A 4 35.66 -28.30 -16.18
N GLN A 5 35.90 -27.13 -16.80
CA GLN A 5 34.86 -26.14 -17.13
C GLN A 5 33.93 -26.66 -18.22
N ASN A 6 34.47 -27.26 -19.26
CA ASN A 6 33.69 -27.88 -20.34
C ASN A 6 32.78 -29.02 -19.83
N ASN A 7 33.25 -29.81 -18.88
CA ASN A 7 32.46 -30.91 -18.31
C ASN A 7 31.29 -30.40 -17.46
N ARG A 8 31.50 -29.35 -16.66
CA ARG A 8 30.41 -28.71 -15.87
C ARG A 8 29.33 -28.12 -16.78
N GLN A 9 29.73 -27.37 -17.80
CA GLN A 9 28.78 -26.76 -18.74
C GLN A 9 27.97 -27.81 -19.51
N THR A 10 28.61 -28.93 -19.92
CA THR A 10 27.91 -30.06 -20.56
C THR A 10 26.91 -30.74 -19.62
N GLN A 11 27.23 -30.84 -18.33
CA GLN A 11 26.34 -31.42 -17.34
C GLN A 11 25.15 -30.54 -17.04
N ASN A 12 25.34 -29.20 -16.90
CA ASN A 12 24.25 -28.21 -16.73
C ASN A 12 23.30 -28.22 -17.91
N ASN A 13 23.81 -28.18 -19.16
CA ASN A 13 22.96 -28.21 -20.36
C ASN A 13 22.11 -29.49 -20.42
N ARG A 14 22.62 -30.64 -19.97
CA ARG A 14 21.80 -31.86 -19.91
C ARG A 14 20.74 -31.79 -18.83
N GLN A 15 21.02 -31.15 -17.71
CA GLN A 15 20.05 -30.97 -16.65
C GLN A 15 18.91 -30.03 -17.10
N ILE A 16 19.24 -28.89 -17.71
CA ILE A 16 18.30 -27.94 -18.30
C ILE A 16 17.39 -28.66 -19.31
N GLN A 17 17.97 -29.32 -20.29
CA GLN A 17 17.23 -30.04 -21.31
C GLN A 17 16.32 -31.12 -20.72
N GLY A 18 16.79 -31.85 -19.68
CA GLY A 18 16.01 -32.87 -19.01
C GLY A 18 14.82 -32.31 -18.21
N VAL A 19 14.90 -31.08 -17.68
CA VAL A 19 13.77 -30.38 -17.05
C VAL A 19 12.76 -29.98 -18.11
N ILE A 20 13.18 -29.32 -19.17
CA ILE A 20 12.31 -28.87 -20.27
C ILE A 20 11.54 -30.04 -20.90
N GLU A 21 12.21 -31.14 -21.19
CA GLU A 21 11.59 -32.35 -21.75
C GLU A 21 10.52 -32.94 -20.84
N ARG A 22 10.80 -33.05 -19.53
CA ARG A 22 9.83 -33.58 -18.57
C ARG A 22 8.67 -32.61 -18.32
N ALA A 23 8.92 -31.30 -18.30
CA ALA A 23 7.87 -30.28 -18.20
C ALA A 23 6.97 -30.24 -19.45
N SER A 24 7.45 -30.72 -20.59
CA SER A 24 6.69 -30.88 -21.84
C SER A 24 5.96 -32.22 -21.93
N SER A 25 5.98 -33.05 -20.89
CA SER A 25 5.30 -34.36 -20.86
C SER A 25 3.77 -34.22 -20.79
N SER A 26 3.05 -35.13 -21.41
CA SER A 26 1.60 -35.25 -21.22
C SER A 26 1.20 -35.69 -19.80
N SER A 27 2.12 -36.26 -19.03
CA SER A 27 1.90 -36.67 -17.63
C SER A 27 2.05 -35.50 -16.67
N ALA A 28 0.98 -35.14 -15.96
CA ALA A 28 1.02 -34.11 -14.91
C ALA A 28 2.03 -34.42 -13.78
N ALA A 29 2.20 -35.70 -13.44
CA ALA A 29 3.19 -36.12 -12.42
C ALA A 29 4.63 -35.84 -12.89
N GLN A 30 4.94 -36.05 -14.16
CA GLN A 30 6.25 -35.73 -14.72
C GLN A 30 6.49 -34.22 -14.80
N ARG A 31 5.48 -33.45 -15.18
CA ARG A 31 5.57 -31.98 -15.21
C ARG A 31 5.85 -31.43 -13.80
N ARG A 32 5.09 -31.87 -12.79
CA ARG A 32 5.33 -31.46 -11.39
C ARG A 32 6.74 -31.81 -10.91
N ALA A 33 7.20 -33.04 -11.14
CA ALA A 33 8.56 -33.43 -10.77
C ALA A 33 9.66 -32.66 -11.52
N ALA A 34 9.36 -32.19 -12.73
CA ALA A 34 10.28 -31.29 -13.47
C ALA A 34 10.36 -29.91 -12.80
N LEU A 35 9.21 -29.34 -12.40
CA LEU A 35 9.17 -28.04 -11.72
C LEU A 35 9.84 -28.09 -10.34
N GLU A 36 9.64 -29.15 -9.57
CA GLU A 36 10.36 -29.38 -8.30
C GLU A 36 11.88 -29.43 -8.52
N THR A 37 12.34 -30.03 -9.62
CA THR A 37 13.78 -30.07 -9.98
C THR A 37 14.26 -28.69 -10.44
N TRP A 38 13.44 -27.92 -11.13
CA TRP A 38 13.76 -26.60 -11.65
C TRP A 38 14.04 -25.59 -10.55
N VAL A 39 13.22 -25.51 -9.50
CA VAL A 39 13.39 -24.56 -8.39
C VAL A 39 14.69 -24.74 -7.60
N ASP A 40 15.30 -25.92 -7.69
CA ASP A 40 16.58 -26.25 -7.05
C ASP A 40 17.81 -25.91 -7.93
N MET A 41 17.63 -25.35 -9.13
CA MET A 41 18.73 -25.01 -10.04
C MET A 41 19.44 -23.72 -9.65
N ASP A 42 20.67 -23.55 -10.16
CA ASP A 42 21.39 -22.27 -10.02
C ASP A 42 20.62 -21.15 -10.75
N ARG A 43 20.67 -19.92 -10.22
CA ARG A 43 19.87 -18.77 -10.68
C ARG A 43 19.94 -18.52 -12.21
N SER A 44 21.12 -18.63 -12.81
CA SER A 44 21.27 -18.41 -14.25
C SER A 44 20.54 -19.47 -15.08
N ASP A 45 20.67 -20.73 -14.68
CA ASP A 45 20.05 -21.86 -15.36
C ASP A 45 18.53 -21.83 -15.14
N LEU A 46 18.11 -21.39 -13.96
CA LEU A 46 16.70 -21.25 -13.59
C LEU A 46 15.96 -20.23 -14.47
N ILE A 47 16.58 -19.06 -14.72
CA ILE A 47 16.01 -18.03 -15.61
C ILE A 47 15.95 -18.54 -17.08
N GLU A 48 16.99 -19.22 -17.55
CA GLU A 48 17.01 -19.80 -18.90
C GLU A 48 15.86 -20.80 -19.09
N VAL A 49 15.65 -21.68 -18.11
CA VAL A 49 14.55 -22.66 -18.13
C VAL A 49 13.18 -21.97 -18.03
N ALA A 50 13.05 -20.94 -17.21
CA ALA A 50 11.80 -20.18 -17.06
C ALA A 50 11.35 -19.58 -18.39
N LEU A 51 12.28 -19.01 -19.18
CA LEU A 51 12.01 -18.47 -20.52
C LEU A 51 11.37 -19.50 -21.47
N GLU A 52 11.84 -20.74 -21.42
CA GLU A 52 11.29 -21.82 -22.24
C GLU A 52 9.95 -22.32 -21.69
N LEU A 53 9.84 -22.51 -20.37
CA LEU A 53 8.65 -23.09 -19.75
C LEU A 53 7.45 -22.15 -19.74
N ILE A 54 7.65 -20.83 -19.74
CA ILE A 54 6.55 -19.87 -19.84
C ILE A 54 5.81 -19.95 -21.19
N GLY A 55 6.46 -20.48 -22.21
CA GLY A 55 5.86 -20.82 -23.52
C GLY A 55 5.23 -22.21 -23.59
N SER A 56 5.20 -22.98 -22.50
CA SER A 56 4.67 -24.34 -22.47
C SER A 56 3.21 -24.42 -22.97
N PRO A 57 2.83 -25.46 -23.70
CA PRO A 57 1.43 -25.69 -24.05
C PRO A 57 0.56 -26.04 -22.82
N TYR A 58 1.19 -26.44 -21.71
CA TYR A 58 0.52 -26.84 -20.48
C TYR A 58 0.37 -25.64 -19.55
N ARG A 59 -0.87 -25.32 -19.21
CA ARG A 59 -1.22 -24.19 -18.36
C ARG A 59 -0.60 -24.30 -16.96
N ASP A 60 -0.67 -25.47 -16.35
CA ASP A 60 -0.09 -25.74 -15.02
C ASP A 60 1.41 -25.39 -14.98
N VAL A 61 2.18 -25.75 -16.00
CA VAL A 61 3.60 -25.40 -16.10
C VAL A 61 3.81 -23.90 -16.20
N ARG A 62 3.09 -23.23 -17.10
CA ARG A 62 3.23 -21.78 -17.29
C ARG A 62 2.94 -21.00 -15.99
N GLU A 63 1.86 -21.37 -15.30
CA GLU A 63 1.40 -20.66 -14.12
C GLU A 63 2.29 -20.88 -12.89
N ASP A 64 2.79 -22.09 -12.68
CA ASP A 64 3.77 -22.35 -11.62
C ASP A 64 5.07 -21.56 -11.85
N VAL A 65 5.52 -21.47 -13.11
CA VAL A 65 6.71 -20.68 -13.49
C VAL A 65 6.46 -19.19 -13.26
N VAL A 66 5.30 -18.68 -13.66
CA VAL A 66 4.91 -17.27 -13.46
C VAL A 66 4.90 -16.92 -11.98
N SER A 67 4.23 -17.72 -11.16
CA SER A 67 4.12 -17.47 -9.71
C SER A 67 5.49 -17.47 -9.04
N PHE A 68 6.33 -18.45 -9.34
CA PHE A 68 7.68 -18.51 -8.83
C PHE A 68 8.53 -17.30 -9.27
N CYS A 69 8.44 -16.89 -10.53
CA CYS A 69 9.15 -15.69 -11.02
C CYS A 69 8.68 -14.41 -10.31
N CYS A 70 7.40 -14.27 -10.02
CA CYS A 70 6.85 -13.15 -9.28
C CYS A 70 7.38 -13.07 -7.85
N GLU A 71 7.52 -14.21 -7.18
CA GLU A 71 7.94 -14.31 -5.79
C GLU A 71 9.45 -14.12 -5.63
N GLU A 72 10.25 -14.86 -6.39
CA GLU A 72 11.70 -14.95 -6.17
C GLU A 72 12.50 -13.90 -6.95
N TYR A 73 11.97 -13.40 -8.08
CA TYR A 73 12.70 -12.50 -8.99
C TYR A 73 11.96 -11.19 -9.28
N SER A 74 11.20 -10.70 -8.33
CA SER A 74 10.35 -9.51 -8.46
C SER A 74 11.08 -8.26 -8.99
N ASN A 75 12.37 -8.13 -8.70
CA ASN A 75 13.19 -6.97 -9.11
C ASN A 75 14.13 -7.25 -10.30
N ASP A 76 14.06 -8.43 -10.91
CA ASP A 76 14.88 -8.76 -12.07
C ASP A 76 14.24 -8.22 -13.35
N ARG A 77 14.95 -7.33 -14.06
CA ARG A 77 14.43 -6.68 -15.29
C ARG A 77 14.13 -7.69 -16.40
N GLY A 78 14.97 -8.70 -16.57
CA GLY A 78 14.75 -9.72 -17.61
C GLY A 78 13.50 -10.54 -17.32
N VAL A 79 13.28 -10.88 -16.04
CA VAL A 79 12.07 -11.58 -15.61
C VAL A 79 10.84 -10.68 -15.78
N ALA A 80 10.93 -9.40 -15.47
CA ALA A 80 9.84 -8.46 -15.68
C ALA A 80 9.38 -8.38 -17.15
N GLU A 81 10.33 -8.35 -18.09
CA GLU A 81 10.02 -8.36 -19.52
C GLU A 81 9.30 -9.66 -19.95
N ILE A 82 9.69 -10.80 -19.38
CA ILE A 82 9.05 -12.10 -19.61
C ILE A 82 7.62 -12.14 -19.07
N LEU A 83 7.42 -11.64 -17.83
CA LEU A 83 6.09 -11.61 -17.22
C LEU A 83 5.13 -10.68 -17.97
N CYS A 84 5.59 -9.53 -18.45
CA CYS A 84 4.82 -8.64 -19.30
C CYS A 84 4.43 -9.30 -20.64
N ASP A 85 5.36 -10.03 -21.27
CA ASP A 85 5.10 -10.78 -22.50
C ASP A 85 4.10 -11.92 -22.26
N TYR A 86 4.21 -12.62 -21.12
CA TYR A 86 3.24 -13.63 -20.72
C TYR A 86 1.83 -13.05 -20.54
N ILE A 87 1.69 -11.92 -19.81
CA ILE A 87 0.42 -11.23 -19.66
C ILE A 87 -0.17 -10.89 -21.05
N SER A 88 0.64 -10.33 -21.93
CA SER A 88 0.20 -9.95 -23.28
C SER A 88 -0.37 -11.13 -24.09
N LYS A 89 0.27 -12.29 -23.99
CA LYS A 89 -0.09 -13.49 -24.77
C LYS A 89 -1.25 -14.28 -24.16
N HIS A 90 -1.38 -14.31 -22.82
CA HIS A 90 -2.26 -15.23 -22.11
C HIS A 90 -3.35 -14.56 -21.27
N ALA A 91 -3.50 -13.23 -21.36
CA ALA A 91 -4.38 -12.43 -20.50
C ALA A 91 -5.82 -12.95 -20.31
N ASN A 92 -6.35 -13.73 -21.24
CA ASN A 92 -7.70 -14.30 -21.18
C ASN A 92 -7.76 -15.73 -20.61
N ASP A 93 -6.60 -16.34 -20.32
CA ASP A 93 -6.48 -17.73 -19.87
C ASP A 93 -5.59 -17.87 -18.64
N ILE A 94 -5.43 -16.80 -17.85
CA ILE A 94 -4.67 -16.80 -16.60
C ILE A 94 -5.58 -17.25 -15.47
N SER A 95 -5.14 -18.22 -14.65
CA SER A 95 -5.90 -18.67 -13.46
C SER A 95 -5.94 -17.60 -12.38
N THR A 96 -6.86 -17.73 -11.43
CA THR A 96 -6.93 -16.91 -10.23
C THR A 96 -5.60 -16.90 -9.48
N TYR A 97 -4.96 -18.05 -9.29
CA TYR A 97 -3.67 -18.18 -8.62
C TYR A 97 -2.55 -17.37 -9.30
N ALA A 98 -2.38 -17.52 -10.62
CA ALA A 98 -1.36 -16.76 -11.35
C ALA A 98 -1.72 -15.27 -11.50
N LYS A 99 -3.02 -14.91 -11.57
CA LYS A 99 -3.46 -13.51 -11.50
C LYS A 99 -3.05 -12.87 -10.18
N GLU A 100 -3.26 -13.55 -9.08
CA GLU A 100 -2.88 -13.06 -7.76
C GLU A 100 -1.39 -12.76 -7.68
N SER A 101 -0.54 -13.73 -8.05
CA SER A 101 0.92 -13.55 -8.06
C SER A 101 1.35 -12.39 -8.96
N LEU A 102 0.77 -12.27 -10.15
CA LEU A 102 1.05 -11.16 -11.08
C LEU A 102 0.63 -9.81 -10.52
N LEU A 103 -0.53 -9.71 -9.89
CA LEU A 103 -1.01 -8.45 -9.30
C LEU A 103 -0.16 -8.02 -8.10
N ILE A 104 0.28 -8.97 -7.25
CA ILE A 104 1.22 -8.70 -6.16
C ILE A 104 2.57 -8.21 -6.72
N TRP A 105 3.09 -8.89 -7.73
CA TRP A 105 4.33 -8.50 -8.39
C TRP A 105 4.22 -7.10 -9.01
N LEU A 106 3.16 -6.81 -9.76
CA LEU A 106 2.93 -5.50 -10.38
C LEU A 106 2.87 -4.36 -9.35
N ALA A 107 2.38 -4.61 -8.13
CA ALA A 107 2.38 -3.62 -7.06
C ALA A 107 3.80 -3.22 -6.63
N SER A 108 4.78 -4.12 -6.78
CA SER A 108 6.19 -3.84 -6.46
C SER A 108 6.96 -3.16 -7.59
N VAL A 109 6.46 -3.25 -8.84
CA VAL A 109 7.18 -2.84 -10.06
C VAL A 109 6.35 -1.91 -10.97
N ALA A 110 5.70 -0.91 -10.40
CA ALA A 110 4.80 0.01 -11.10
C ALA A 110 5.38 0.65 -12.40
N SER A 111 6.71 0.64 -12.59
CA SER A 111 7.37 1.16 -13.80
C SER A 111 7.15 0.30 -15.07
N TYR A 112 6.64 -0.94 -14.95
CA TYR A 112 6.42 -1.86 -16.07
C TYR A 112 4.98 -1.90 -16.59
N LEU A 113 4.19 -0.87 -16.32
CA LEU A 113 2.79 -0.80 -16.75
C LEU A 113 2.66 -0.47 -18.25
N THR A 114 2.92 -1.45 -19.10
CA THR A 114 2.62 -1.34 -20.55
C THR A 114 1.11 -1.27 -20.81
N PRO A 115 0.64 -0.84 -22.00
CA PRO A 115 -0.78 -0.83 -22.33
C PRO A 115 -1.46 -2.20 -22.15
N GLU A 116 -0.75 -3.29 -22.44
CA GLU A 116 -1.24 -4.67 -22.33
C GLU A 116 -1.41 -5.04 -20.84
N VAL A 117 -0.44 -4.67 -20.00
CA VAL A 117 -0.50 -4.88 -18.55
C VAL A 117 -1.64 -4.07 -17.93
N LYS A 118 -1.81 -2.80 -18.32
CA LYS A 118 -2.94 -1.97 -17.91
C LYS A 118 -4.28 -2.60 -18.30
N SER A 119 -4.39 -3.09 -19.54
CA SER A 119 -5.58 -3.81 -20.00
C SER A 119 -5.83 -5.10 -19.21
N PHE A 120 -4.80 -5.82 -18.79
CA PHE A 120 -4.92 -6.99 -17.91
C PHE A 120 -5.47 -6.59 -16.55
N VAL A 121 -4.89 -5.57 -15.89
CA VAL A 121 -5.38 -5.05 -14.61
C VAL A 121 -6.83 -4.59 -14.73
N GLY A 122 -7.19 -3.86 -15.78
CA GLY A 122 -8.56 -3.41 -16.04
C GLY A 122 -9.58 -4.56 -16.15
N ARG A 123 -9.19 -5.70 -16.73
CA ARG A 123 -10.07 -6.89 -16.76
C ARG A 123 -10.23 -7.57 -15.42
N CYS A 124 -9.21 -7.48 -14.56
CA CYS A 124 -9.27 -8.04 -13.21
C CYS A 124 -10.26 -7.31 -12.30
N PHE A 125 -10.74 -6.10 -12.65
CA PHE A 125 -11.81 -5.41 -11.93
C PHE A 125 -13.17 -6.13 -11.96
N ASP A 126 -13.40 -6.94 -12.99
CA ASP A 126 -14.62 -7.70 -13.16
C ASP A 126 -14.43 -9.20 -12.87
N ASP A 127 -13.33 -9.55 -12.18
CA ASP A 127 -13.05 -10.93 -11.82
C ASP A 127 -14.09 -11.47 -10.85
N ALA A 128 -14.36 -12.78 -10.92
CA ALA A 128 -15.28 -13.45 -10.01
C ALA A 128 -14.73 -13.52 -8.57
N ASP A 129 -13.42 -13.45 -8.42
CA ASP A 129 -12.71 -13.53 -7.15
C ASP A 129 -12.52 -12.12 -6.55
N ASP A 130 -12.98 -11.94 -5.30
CA ASP A 130 -12.93 -10.65 -4.60
C ASP A 130 -11.50 -10.16 -4.36
N GLU A 131 -10.59 -11.07 -4.01
CA GLU A 131 -9.18 -10.72 -3.79
C GLU A 131 -8.50 -10.23 -5.06
N ILE A 132 -8.82 -10.85 -6.21
CA ILE A 132 -8.33 -10.39 -7.51
C ILE A 132 -8.86 -8.99 -7.84
N ARG A 133 -10.16 -8.73 -7.61
CA ARG A 133 -10.74 -7.40 -7.81
C ARG A 133 -10.09 -6.35 -6.92
N TYR A 134 -9.91 -6.67 -5.63
CA TYR A 134 -9.27 -5.79 -4.65
C TYR A 134 -7.83 -5.44 -5.05
N ARG A 135 -7.01 -6.43 -5.38
CA ARG A 135 -5.61 -6.23 -5.80
C ARG A 135 -5.50 -5.44 -7.10
N ALA A 136 -6.35 -5.75 -8.07
CA ALA A 136 -6.41 -5.00 -9.32
C ALA A 136 -6.72 -3.53 -9.08
N PHE A 137 -7.64 -3.23 -8.17
CA PHE A 137 -8.00 -1.87 -7.84
C PHE A 137 -6.85 -1.10 -7.16
N CYS A 138 -6.17 -1.71 -6.21
CA CYS A 138 -4.99 -1.10 -5.58
C CYS A 138 -3.91 -0.75 -6.62
N LEU A 139 -3.83 -1.53 -7.71
CA LEU A 139 -2.91 -1.30 -8.83
C LEU A 139 -3.41 -0.29 -9.86
N ALA A 140 -4.71 -0.18 -10.04
CA ALA A 140 -5.29 0.70 -11.06
C ALA A 140 -4.94 2.17 -10.84
N GLU A 141 -4.72 2.54 -9.61
CA GLU A 141 -4.20 3.84 -9.25
C GLU A 141 -2.93 4.20 -10.00
N TYR A 142 -2.03 3.23 -10.19
CA TYR A 142 -0.81 3.41 -10.95
C TYR A 142 -1.00 3.27 -12.47
N ALA A 143 -2.12 2.65 -12.89
CA ALA A 143 -2.35 2.28 -14.28
C ALA A 143 -3.22 3.26 -15.06
N GLU A 144 -4.23 3.86 -14.43
CA GLU A 144 -5.29 4.58 -15.14
C GLU A 144 -5.89 5.77 -14.37
N GLU A 145 -5.11 6.50 -13.58
CA GLU A 145 -5.58 7.66 -12.79
C GLU A 145 -6.44 8.68 -13.55
N SER A 146 -6.37 8.68 -14.87
CA SER A 146 -7.07 9.62 -15.72
C SER A 146 -8.31 9.06 -16.41
N SER A 147 -8.65 7.76 -16.27
CA SER A 147 -9.76 7.17 -17.00
C SER A 147 -11.11 7.42 -16.30
N GLU A 148 -12.09 7.89 -17.07
CA GLU A 148 -13.47 8.08 -16.61
C GLU A 148 -14.08 6.75 -16.12
N ALA A 149 -13.71 5.63 -16.75
CA ALA A 149 -14.14 4.30 -16.35
C ALA A 149 -13.63 3.89 -14.96
N TYR A 150 -12.38 4.21 -14.62
CA TYR A 150 -11.82 3.99 -13.29
C TYR A 150 -12.62 4.74 -12.22
N TRP A 151 -12.91 6.05 -12.45
CA TRP A 151 -13.62 6.86 -11.48
C TRP A 151 -15.07 6.45 -11.31
N ALA A 152 -15.74 6.02 -12.38
CA ALA A 152 -17.07 5.42 -12.27
C ALA A 152 -17.06 4.16 -11.37
N ARG A 153 -16.00 3.39 -11.42
CA ARG A 153 -15.85 2.20 -10.56
C ARG A 153 -15.55 2.59 -9.11
N VAL A 154 -14.68 3.58 -8.85
CA VAL A 154 -14.45 4.13 -7.50
C VAL A 154 -15.77 4.58 -6.87
N GLU A 155 -16.60 5.29 -7.63
CA GLU A 155 -17.90 5.74 -7.16
C GLU A 155 -18.88 4.59 -6.86
N GLN A 156 -18.84 3.54 -7.65
CA GLN A 156 -19.61 2.31 -7.39
C GLN A 156 -19.16 1.65 -6.08
N TRP A 157 -17.86 1.53 -5.87
CA TRP A 157 -17.29 0.87 -4.69
C TRP A 157 -17.46 1.65 -3.39
N LEU A 158 -17.66 2.94 -3.44
CA LEU A 158 -18.08 3.69 -2.26
C LEU A 158 -19.43 3.18 -1.70
N GLY A 159 -20.25 2.54 -2.53
CA GLY A 159 -21.54 1.96 -2.14
C GLY A 159 -21.53 0.44 -2.02
N ASP A 160 -20.38 -0.21 -2.12
CA ASP A 160 -20.25 -1.68 -2.10
C ASP A 160 -20.71 -2.28 -0.76
N GLU A 161 -21.14 -3.55 -0.79
CA GLU A 161 -21.49 -4.27 0.43
C GLU A 161 -20.25 -4.63 1.25
N ASP A 162 -19.11 -4.86 0.58
CA ASP A 162 -17.83 -5.17 1.19
C ASP A 162 -17.14 -3.90 1.71
N GLU A 163 -16.73 -3.93 2.99
CA GLU A 163 -16.05 -2.84 3.67
C GLU A 163 -14.69 -2.52 3.06
N ASP A 164 -13.93 -3.53 2.65
CA ASP A 164 -12.58 -3.36 2.10
C ASP A 164 -12.62 -2.57 0.80
N PHE A 165 -13.62 -2.83 -0.07
CA PHE A 165 -13.82 -2.05 -1.29
C PHE A 165 -14.21 -0.59 -0.99
N ARG A 166 -15.05 -0.35 0.03
CA ARG A 166 -15.41 1.02 0.42
C ARG A 166 -14.21 1.79 0.96
N ILE A 167 -13.36 1.15 1.79
CA ILE A 167 -12.13 1.75 2.32
C ILE A 167 -11.17 2.13 1.18
N VAL A 168 -10.96 1.23 0.24
CA VAL A 168 -10.06 1.48 -0.90
C VAL A 168 -10.60 2.59 -1.79
N ALA A 169 -11.91 2.67 -1.99
CA ALA A 169 -12.53 3.78 -2.72
C ALA A 169 -12.31 5.13 -2.02
N VAL A 170 -12.43 5.19 -0.69
CA VAL A 170 -12.11 6.39 0.11
C VAL A 170 -10.66 6.79 -0.07
N GLN A 171 -9.72 5.85 0.00
CA GLN A 171 -8.29 6.10 -0.17
C GLN A 171 -7.94 6.57 -1.59
N ALA A 172 -8.61 6.03 -2.63
CA ALA A 172 -8.42 6.45 -4.01
C ALA A 172 -8.88 7.90 -4.22
N ILE A 173 -10.04 8.27 -3.66
CA ILE A 173 -10.57 9.65 -3.70
C ILE A 173 -9.59 10.61 -3.00
N GLU A 174 -9.17 10.27 -1.79
CA GLU A 174 -8.22 11.06 -1.02
C GLU A 174 -6.95 11.33 -1.83
N ARG A 175 -6.37 10.30 -2.39
CA ARG A 175 -5.13 10.36 -3.17
C ARG A 175 -5.26 11.26 -4.40
N ARG A 176 -6.34 11.10 -5.19
CA ARG A 176 -6.60 11.94 -6.36
C ARG A 176 -6.66 13.42 -6.00
N VAL A 177 -7.38 13.77 -4.93
CA VAL A 177 -7.52 15.16 -4.52
C VAL A 177 -6.17 15.72 -4.08
N LEU A 178 -5.41 14.96 -3.26
CA LEU A 178 -4.09 15.39 -2.80
C LEU A 178 -3.09 15.56 -3.95
N GLN A 179 -3.11 14.69 -4.96
CA GLN A 179 -2.23 14.78 -6.13
C GLN A 179 -2.60 15.92 -7.06
N SER A 180 -3.90 16.23 -7.20
CA SER A 180 -4.37 17.34 -8.04
C SER A 180 -3.95 18.72 -7.50
N GLY A 181 -3.65 18.82 -6.19
CA GLY A 181 -3.40 20.07 -5.50
C GLY A 181 -4.60 21.02 -5.48
N ALA A 182 -5.76 20.59 -6.02
CA ALA A 182 -7.00 21.33 -6.01
C ALA A 182 -7.78 21.04 -4.72
N PRO A 183 -8.61 21.99 -4.23
CA PRO A 183 -9.54 21.70 -3.14
C PRO A 183 -10.47 20.55 -3.52
N ALA A 184 -10.85 19.72 -2.52
CA ALA A 184 -11.85 18.70 -2.74
C ALA A 184 -13.19 19.33 -3.16
N ASP A 185 -13.89 18.66 -4.08
CA ASP A 185 -15.25 19.03 -4.45
C ASP A 185 -16.17 18.82 -3.24
N GLU A 186 -17.05 19.79 -2.96
CA GLU A 186 -18.04 19.74 -1.88
C GLU A 186 -18.94 18.50 -2.00
N ALA A 187 -19.25 18.08 -3.23
CA ALA A 187 -20.02 16.85 -3.48
C ALA A 187 -19.28 15.60 -2.99
N ILE A 188 -17.95 15.52 -3.16
CA ILE A 188 -17.12 14.42 -2.67
C ILE A 188 -17.11 14.41 -1.15
N LEU A 189 -16.86 15.56 -0.50
CA LEU A 189 -16.86 15.67 0.96
C LEU A 189 -18.21 15.28 1.56
N SER A 190 -19.30 15.77 1.00
CA SER A 190 -20.66 15.44 1.43
C SER A 190 -20.96 13.93 1.29
N LYS A 191 -20.46 13.30 0.22
CA LYS A 191 -20.60 11.85 0.01
C LYS A 191 -19.84 11.04 1.07
N LEU A 192 -18.61 11.42 1.40
CA LEU A 192 -17.83 10.81 2.48
C LEU A 192 -18.51 11.00 3.85
N GLU A 193 -19.01 12.19 4.14
CA GLU A 193 -19.73 12.47 5.40
C GLU A 193 -21.01 11.64 5.53
N SER A 194 -21.76 11.46 4.45
CA SER A 194 -22.98 10.66 4.46
C SER A 194 -22.71 9.18 4.80
N GLN A 195 -21.53 8.67 4.45
CA GLN A 195 -21.15 7.30 4.74
C GLN A 195 -20.73 7.10 6.20
N LEU A 196 -20.18 8.13 6.85
CA LEU A 196 -19.67 8.03 8.21
C LEU A 196 -20.70 7.52 9.22
N SER A 197 -22.00 7.81 9.01
CA SER A 197 -23.09 7.39 9.90
C SER A 197 -23.39 5.89 9.89
N ARG A 198 -22.96 5.16 8.86
CA ARG A 198 -23.18 3.73 8.65
C ARG A 198 -21.90 2.91 8.59
N ALA A 199 -20.75 3.59 8.64
CA ALA A 199 -19.44 2.96 8.55
C ALA A 199 -19.12 2.14 9.80
N SER A 200 -18.37 1.07 9.66
CA SER A 200 -17.70 0.37 10.76
C SER A 200 -16.65 1.28 11.42
N ASP A 201 -16.03 0.81 12.50
CA ASP A 201 -14.94 1.55 13.16
C ASP A 201 -13.78 1.78 12.20
N THR A 202 -13.39 0.77 11.41
CA THR A 202 -12.25 0.83 10.48
C THR A 202 -12.55 1.73 9.28
N GLU A 203 -13.68 1.52 8.62
CA GLU A 203 -14.12 2.38 7.53
C GLU A 203 -14.31 3.83 8.00
N GLY A 204 -14.96 4.02 9.15
CA GLY A 204 -15.17 5.32 9.76
C GLY A 204 -13.87 6.05 10.05
N PHE A 205 -12.83 5.33 10.50
CA PHE A 205 -11.50 5.90 10.65
C PHE A 205 -10.93 6.41 9.32
N HIS A 206 -10.96 5.61 8.25
CA HIS A 206 -10.47 6.03 6.93
C HIS A 206 -11.22 7.23 6.37
N ILE A 207 -12.55 7.29 6.57
CA ILE A 207 -13.35 8.45 6.18
C ILE A 207 -12.95 9.70 6.98
N ARG A 208 -12.82 9.62 8.31
CA ARG A 208 -12.40 10.76 9.14
C ARG A 208 -11.00 11.25 8.77
N LEU A 209 -10.10 10.32 8.45
CA LEU A 209 -8.75 10.62 7.99
C LEU A 209 -8.76 11.37 6.66
N ALA A 210 -9.54 10.90 5.69
CA ALA A 210 -9.71 11.55 4.40
C ALA A 210 -10.34 12.96 4.56
N LEU A 211 -11.39 13.09 5.35
CA LEU A 211 -12.02 14.38 5.63
C LEU A 211 -11.04 15.38 6.25
N LEU A 212 -10.19 14.96 7.22
CA LEU A 212 -9.17 15.83 7.80
C LEU A 212 -8.15 16.31 6.75
N ARG A 213 -7.76 15.46 5.81
CA ARG A 213 -6.76 15.80 4.80
C ARG A 213 -7.32 16.66 3.67
N LEU A 214 -8.60 16.48 3.35
CA LEU A 214 -9.27 17.08 2.19
C LEU A 214 -10.06 18.36 2.49
N CYS A 215 -10.50 18.57 3.73
CA CYS A 215 -11.33 19.70 4.09
C CYS A 215 -10.60 21.05 3.96
N ALA A 216 -11.39 22.12 3.79
CA ALA A 216 -10.87 23.48 3.77
C ALA A 216 -10.22 23.86 5.12
N PRO A 217 -9.27 24.82 5.15
CA PRO A 217 -8.67 25.30 6.40
C PRO A 217 -9.65 25.73 7.49
N SER A 218 -10.79 26.31 7.09
CA SER A 218 -11.86 26.72 8.01
C SER A 218 -12.57 25.56 8.70
N GLU A 219 -12.50 24.35 8.16
CA GLU A 219 -13.16 23.14 8.66
C GLU A 219 -12.21 22.23 9.43
N ARG A 220 -10.91 22.57 9.46
CA ARG A 220 -9.86 21.74 10.07
C ARG A 220 -10.11 21.43 11.53
N ALA A 221 -10.55 22.40 12.31
CA ALA A 221 -10.84 22.18 13.74
C ALA A 221 -11.91 21.10 13.93
N GLU A 222 -12.99 21.16 13.15
CA GLU A 222 -14.06 20.16 13.19
C GLU A 222 -13.56 18.77 12.75
N ALA A 223 -12.78 18.71 11.68
CA ALA A 223 -12.19 17.45 11.22
C ALA A 223 -11.24 16.85 12.27
N VAL A 224 -10.43 17.67 12.96
CA VAL A 224 -9.60 17.23 14.10
C VAL A 224 -10.47 16.71 15.24
N ARG A 225 -11.58 17.40 15.56
CA ARG A 225 -12.50 16.96 16.60
C ARG A 225 -13.03 15.56 16.37
N ARG A 226 -13.35 15.24 15.12
CA ARG A 226 -13.86 13.91 14.71
C ARG A 226 -12.83 12.79 14.86
N ILE A 227 -11.53 13.07 14.76
CA ILE A 227 -10.46 12.05 14.80
C ILE A 227 -9.81 11.94 16.21
N ILE A 228 -10.18 12.76 17.18
CA ILE A 228 -9.56 12.74 18.52
C ILE A 228 -9.66 11.35 19.17
N GLY A 229 -10.79 10.66 19.03
CA GLY A 229 -10.97 9.31 19.55
C GLY A 229 -9.99 8.30 18.98
N ASP A 230 -9.64 8.45 17.71
CA ASP A 230 -8.73 7.55 17.00
C ASP A 230 -7.27 7.72 17.46
N ILE A 231 -6.90 8.91 18.03
CA ILE A 231 -5.57 9.16 18.61
C ILE A 231 -5.29 8.18 19.77
N GLU A 232 -6.30 7.85 20.55
CA GLU A 232 -6.19 6.99 21.73
C GLU A 232 -6.42 5.50 21.42
N ASP A 233 -6.97 5.16 20.25
CA ASP A 233 -7.15 3.79 19.80
C ASP A 233 -5.82 3.24 19.26
N ALA A 234 -5.29 2.18 19.88
CA ALA A 234 -4.01 1.60 19.51
C ALA A 234 -3.93 1.15 18.02
N ARG A 235 -5.08 0.83 17.42
CA ARG A 235 -5.16 0.42 15.99
C ARG A 235 -4.89 1.59 15.05
N PHE A 236 -5.30 2.81 15.41
CA PHE A 236 -5.35 3.97 14.56
C PHE A 236 -4.44 5.11 15.02
N SER A 237 -3.86 5.01 16.22
CA SER A 237 -3.12 6.08 16.90
C SER A 237 -2.03 6.71 16.03
N TYR A 238 -1.17 5.90 15.41
CA TYR A 238 -0.07 6.44 14.60
C TYR A 238 -0.57 7.27 13.39
N PRO A 239 -1.42 6.73 12.50
CA PRO A 239 -1.90 7.50 11.34
C PRO A 239 -2.79 8.68 11.74
N ALA A 240 -3.55 8.60 12.83
CA ALA A 240 -4.33 9.74 13.34
C ALA A 240 -3.41 10.88 13.83
N ILE A 241 -2.38 10.59 14.61
CA ILE A 241 -1.42 11.57 15.11
C ILE A 241 -0.64 12.19 13.95
N ASP A 242 -0.16 11.40 12.99
CA ASP A 242 0.56 11.88 11.80
C ASP A 242 -0.32 12.83 10.97
N ALA A 243 -1.60 12.50 10.80
CA ALA A 243 -2.53 13.36 10.09
C ALA A 243 -2.79 14.68 10.83
N VAL A 244 -2.99 14.64 12.14
CA VAL A 244 -3.15 15.88 12.94
C VAL A 244 -1.89 16.72 12.87
N MET A 245 -0.70 16.12 12.95
CA MET A 245 0.57 16.82 12.82
C MET A 245 0.70 17.55 11.47
N LYS A 246 0.38 16.88 10.37
CA LYS A 246 0.54 17.41 9.01
C LYS A 246 -0.55 18.39 8.60
N TYR A 247 -1.79 18.12 8.97
CA TYR A 247 -2.95 18.79 8.43
C TYR A 247 -3.75 19.58 9.46
N GLY A 248 -3.62 19.28 10.75
CA GLY A 248 -4.42 19.85 11.84
C GLY A 248 -3.63 20.69 12.86
N SER A 249 -2.31 20.81 12.76
CA SER A 249 -1.50 21.41 13.84
C SER A 249 -1.37 22.93 13.81
N LYS A 250 -1.80 23.61 12.75
CA LYS A 250 -1.67 25.06 12.66
C LYS A 250 -2.65 25.77 13.59
N ALA A 251 -2.14 26.67 14.42
CA ALA A 251 -2.93 27.42 15.40
C ALA A 251 -4.07 28.20 14.77
N GLU A 252 -3.89 28.72 13.54
CA GLU A 252 -4.88 29.49 12.78
C GLU A 252 -6.20 28.72 12.51
N TYR A 253 -6.17 27.39 12.50
CA TYR A 253 -7.35 26.56 12.28
C TYR A 253 -8.34 26.57 13.46
N TYR A 254 -7.88 26.95 14.64
CA TYR A 254 -8.66 26.92 15.87
C TYR A 254 -9.23 28.27 16.29
N GLY A 255 -8.96 29.32 15.50
CA GLY A 255 -9.38 30.68 15.80
C GLY A 255 -8.58 31.33 16.95
N THR A 256 -8.86 32.61 17.17
CA THR A 256 -8.20 33.43 18.21
C THR A 256 -9.03 33.60 19.48
N ASP A 257 -10.26 33.11 19.49
CA ASP A 257 -11.16 33.20 20.63
C ASP A 257 -10.88 32.07 21.63
N ASP A 258 -10.37 32.41 22.80
CA ASP A 258 -10.03 31.45 23.87
C ASP A 258 -11.24 30.67 24.40
N ALA A 259 -12.45 31.18 24.24
CA ALA A 259 -13.70 30.54 24.63
C ALA A 259 -14.38 29.81 23.47
N GLY A 260 -13.83 29.90 22.26
CA GLY A 260 -14.43 29.35 21.04
C GLY A 260 -14.33 27.82 20.98
N GLU A 261 -15.22 27.21 20.19
CA GLU A 261 -15.27 25.76 19.94
C GLU A 261 -13.98 25.23 19.34
N GLY A 262 -13.31 26.01 18.49
CA GLY A 262 -12.01 25.67 17.92
C GLY A 262 -10.94 25.51 19.01
N ASN A 263 -10.85 26.43 19.97
CA ASN A 263 -9.89 26.30 21.07
C ASN A 263 -10.19 25.11 21.98
N ALA A 264 -11.45 24.81 22.24
CA ALA A 264 -11.86 23.62 23.00
C ALA A 264 -11.39 22.33 22.26
N THR A 265 -11.53 22.27 20.94
CA THR A 265 -11.02 21.17 20.11
C THR A 265 -9.51 21.05 20.18
N ARG A 266 -8.78 22.18 20.11
CA ARG A 266 -7.31 22.20 20.24
C ARG A 266 -6.87 21.64 21.61
N ILE A 267 -7.51 22.04 22.69
CA ILE A 267 -7.20 21.56 24.05
C ILE A 267 -7.48 20.07 24.14
N ALA A 268 -8.62 19.59 23.65
CA ALA A 268 -8.96 18.17 23.67
C ALA A 268 -7.95 17.32 22.86
N ALA A 269 -7.51 17.80 21.70
CA ALA A 269 -6.47 17.14 20.89
C ALA A 269 -5.13 17.08 21.68
N ILE A 270 -4.71 18.18 22.30
CA ILE A 270 -3.49 18.23 23.13
C ILE A 270 -3.60 17.20 24.27
N GLU A 271 -4.72 17.13 24.98
CA GLU A 271 -4.91 16.19 26.06
C GLU A 271 -4.82 14.73 25.60
N ALA A 272 -5.45 14.38 24.49
CA ALA A 272 -5.36 13.04 23.88
C ALA A 272 -3.91 12.69 23.51
N LEU A 273 -3.20 13.60 22.86
CA LEU A 273 -1.79 13.43 22.47
C LEU A 273 -0.88 13.28 23.70
N LEU A 274 -1.11 14.04 24.76
CA LEU A 274 -0.35 13.92 26.01
C LEU A 274 -0.62 12.59 26.73
N ARG A 275 -1.85 12.06 26.68
CA ARG A 275 -2.15 10.73 27.20
C ARG A 275 -1.35 9.65 26.48
N VAL A 276 -1.33 9.69 25.14
CA VAL A 276 -0.54 8.75 24.32
C VAL A 276 0.95 8.90 24.60
N SER A 277 1.49 10.11 24.62
CA SER A 277 2.93 10.36 24.84
C SER A 277 3.43 9.91 26.21
N ARG A 278 2.57 9.94 27.25
CA ARG A 278 2.85 9.47 28.61
C ARG A 278 2.58 7.99 28.82
N GLY A 279 1.92 7.34 27.89
CA GLY A 279 1.57 5.92 27.96
C GLY A 279 2.79 5.02 28.12
N ILE A 280 2.69 4.00 28.97
CA ILE A 280 3.81 3.09 29.29
C ILE A 280 3.96 2.00 28.21
N PHE A 281 2.87 1.65 27.51
CA PHE A 281 2.79 0.52 26.59
C PHE A 281 2.82 0.90 25.11
N GLY A 282 2.90 2.19 24.77
CA GLY A 282 2.95 2.64 23.36
C GLY A 282 4.34 2.52 22.77
N GLU A 283 4.39 2.32 21.43
CA GLU A 283 5.64 2.35 20.69
C GLU A 283 6.40 3.67 20.92
N PRO A 284 7.73 3.65 21.11
CA PRO A 284 8.51 4.87 21.35
C PRO A 284 8.33 5.93 20.26
N THR A 285 8.19 5.51 19.00
CA THR A 285 7.96 6.41 17.86
C THR A 285 6.62 7.13 17.97
N VAL A 286 5.54 6.41 18.27
CA VAL A 286 4.19 6.96 18.40
C VAL A 286 4.16 7.98 19.56
N ARG A 287 4.77 7.65 20.69
CA ARG A 287 4.87 8.55 21.85
C ARG A 287 5.64 9.84 21.51
N THR A 288 6.73 9.71 20.75
CA THR A 288 7.56 10.86 20.35
C THR A 288 6.81 11.78 19.41
N ILE A 289 6.13 11.23 18.38
CA ILE A 289 5.32 12.02 17.45
C ILE A 289 4.13 12.67 18.17
N ALA A 290 3.49 11.99 19.11
CA ALA A 290 2.40 12.55 19.91
C ALA A 290 2.86 13.76 20.73
N ALA A 291 4.04 13.69 21.38
CA ALA A 291 4.62 14.82 22.09
C ALA A 291 4.95 16.00 21.18
N ALA A 292 5.52 15.73 19.99
CA ALA A 292 5.83 16.75 18.99
C ALA A 292 4.56 17.44 18.48
N THR A 293 3.52 16.66 18.14
CA THR A 293 2.24 17.20 17.67
C THR A 293 1.56 18.06 18.76
N ALA A 294 1.58 17.62 20.02
CA ALA A 294 1.09 18.43 21.14
C ALA A 294 1.87 19.75 21.27
N ALA A 295 3.19 19.73 21.07
CA ALA A 295 4.02 20.94 21.10
C ALA A 295 3.70 21.88 19.91
N GLN A 296 3.46 21.34 18.71
CA GLN A 296 3.01 22.15 17.54
C GLN A 296 1.66 22.82 17.80
N LEU A 297 0.76 22.14 18.51
CA LEU A 297 -0.51 22.73 18.95
C LEU A 297 -0.38 23.75 20.08
N GLY A 298 0.85 24.05 20.54
CA GLY A 298 1.16 25.05 21.54
C GLY A 298 1.27 24.53 22.97
N SER A 299 1.39 23.20 23.18
CA SER A 299 1.55 22.60 24.52
C SER A 299 2.98 22.71 25.03
N SER A 300 3.23 23.45 26.12
CA SER A 300 4.51 23.44 26.82
C SER A 300 4.86 22.06 27.37
N ALA A 301 3.86 21.33 27.89
CA ALA A 301 4.03 19.97 28.38
C ALA A 301 4.44 18.99 27.27
N GLY A 302 3.93 19.16 26.04
CA GLY A 302 4.36 18.40 24.87
C GLY A 302 5.82 18.65 24.53
N ARG A 303 6.26 19.91 24.56
CA ARG A 303 7.66 20.31 24.35
C ARG A 303 8.60 19.73 25.40
N GLU A 304 8.24 19.83 26.70
CA GLU A 304 9.01 19.26 27.80
C GLU A 304 9.18 17.73 27.68
N LEU A 305 8.12 17.02 27.27
CA LEU A 305 8.18 15.58 27.00
C LEU A 305 9.12 15.27 25.83
N LEU A 306 9.02 16.00 24.72
CA LEU A 306 9.88 15.82 23.56
C LEU A 306 11.35 16.07 23.90
N GLU A 307 11.66 17.11 24.68
CA GLU A 307 13.01 17.37 25.22
C GLU A 307 13.50 16.24 26.14
N SER A 308 12.61 15.68 26.95
CA SER A 308 12.92 14.51 27.80
C SER A 308 13.29 13.29 26.93
N PHE A 309 12.54 13.04 25.85
CA PHE A 309 12.83 11.95 24.93
C PHE A 309 14.17 12.15 24.19
N SER A 310 14.50 13.37 23.80
CA SER A 310 15.78 13.70 23.14
C SER A 310 17.01 13.45 24.01
N ARG A 311 16.86 13.49 25.34
CA ARG A 311 17.94 13.21 26.32
C ARG A 311 17.97 11.74 26.75
N SER A 312 16.99 10.94 26.35
CA SER A 312 16.90 9.52 26.73
C SER A 312 17.98 8.69 26.03
N ARG A 313 18.61 7.78 26.77
CA ARG A 313 19.51 6.76 26.16
C ARG A 313 18.75 5.59 25.53
N ARG A 314 17.44 5.55 25.66
CA ARG A 314 16.57 4.48 25.14
C ARG A 314 15.60 5.06 24.11
N GLY A 315 15.44 4.38 22.98
CA GLY A 315 14.44 4.72 21.97
C GLY A 315 14.88 5.83 21.01
N ASN A 316 13.95 6.65 20.57
CA ASN A 316 14.06 7.56 19.42
C ASN A 316 14.68 8.94 19.77
N ALA A 317 15.78 8.98 20.54
CA ALA A 317 16.39 10.27 20.93
C ALA A 317 16.81 11.14 19.74
N SER A 318 17.39 10.54 18.69
CA SER A 318 17.76 11.25 17.45
C SER A 318 16.54 11.80 16.72
N TYR A 319 15.47 11.02 16.66
CA TYR A 319 14.22 11.45 16.04
C TYR A 319 13.53 12.58 16.85
N ALA A 320 13.56 12.51 18.18
CA ALA A 320 13.05 13.58 19.02
C ALA A 320 13.87 14.89 18.84
N GLN A 321 15.19 14.80 18.63
CA GLN A 321 16.04 15.96 18.33
C GLN A 321 15.70 16.58 16.97
N GLU A 322 15.47 15.76 15.95
CA GLU A 322 15.03 16.22 14.63
C GLU A 322 13.69 16.97 14.73
N LEU A 323 12.69 16.39 15.42
CA LEU A 323 11.39 17.03 15.61
C LEU A 323 11.50 18.34 16.41
N LEU A 324 12.39 18.43 17.41
CA LEU A 324 12.63 19.67 18.14
C LEU A 324 13.23 20.76 17.25
N SER A 325 14.10 20.41 16.31
CA SER A 325 14.67 21.39 15.36
C SER A 325 13.60 21.97 14.46
N LEU A 326 12.68 21.13 13.95
CA LEU A 326 11.54 21.57 13.11
C LEU A 326 10.55 22.48 13.87
N LEU A 327 10.43 22.33 15.20
CA LEU A 327 9.57 23.19 16.03
C LEU A 327 10.21 24.56 16.33
N SER A 328 11.46 24.77 15.98
CA SER A 328 12.21 25.97 16.28
C SER A 328 12.34 26.91 15.07
N GLU A 329 11.98 26.43 13.88
CA GLU A 329 11.84 27.18 12.62
C GLU A 329 10.45 27.84 12.53
#